data_82a0216eec9eee1e704113eda336dc1e
#
_entry.id   82a0216eec9eee1e704113eda336dc1e
#
_cell.length_a   1.000
_cell.length_b   1.000
_cell.length_c   1.000
_cell.angle_alpha   90.00
_cell.angle_beta   90.00
_cell.angle_gamma   90.00
#
_symmetry.space_group_name_H-M   'P 1'
#
loop_
_entity.id
_entity.type
_entity.pdbx_description
1 polymer ?
#
loop_
_entity_poly.entity_id
_entity_poly.type
_entity_poly.pdbx_seq_one_letter_code
_entity_poly.pdbx_strand_id
1 'polypeptide(L)'
;NFAAAEHLHFIDYVYAELAFRIGNTIYVLEERGRFITLHKFNRGQRTGNRFFLTDSEVLLHEKTTPETTLELLKKHKKGRVILKSLFYTLVCNYSLYGFNYRDYFEEATPIGRLLKLYKKEGELKMDELAEDHLWLKGIFHKNDGYQTPIVLHPMRHDGHLDISKENHLAKERMCNLLFYKDATGNYPQRIINGNLNIIAFKLKPSVNKKFARENMLKHIGIGKQQNIYLNFDNIYNWILQFWNDKYHFLQNVHKGKLRDEACDYIVYKTLKIVSSYKKYHFIYNYLSRSIASFEELREKMESLSEDFTHITKKLLRAIMYLKKDLYPNPDNNYNLKILDDNLTQYVGEQIHPKYKLQAIDLLPPPIFDQTLYLAKNGEGGLIDFRNLSSGEKQIAYTISNFMYHLVNVDSEWNDFFHDKAHAKIIKYRYVNVIFDEVELYFHPELQRSFLGLIQQALQNAHFRNLRGVNIMLATHSPFILSDIPHSNVLCLGEEKPTVSGTFGANIIELLGNSFFLSSVIGNVASIEIKKVVEMYQSMKAGVDI
;
A
#
# COMPACT_ATOMS: atom_id res chain seq x y z
N ASN A 1 9.61 10.27 -0.02
CA ASN A 1 8.94 11.40 0.61
C ASN A 1 9.32 11.56 2.07
N PHE A 2 10.52 12.00 2.28
CA PHE A 2 11.01 12.37 3.61
C PHE A 2 10.34 13.64 4.15
N ALA A 3 9.79 14.47 3.27
CA ALA A 3 8.94 15.57 3.69
C ALA A 3 7.80 15.11 4.61
N ALA A 4 7.29 13.89 4.40
CA ALA A 4 6.26 13.32 5.26
C ALA A 4 6.79 12.92 6.65
N ALA A 5 8.01 12.36 6.74
CA ALA A 5 8.60 12.03 8.05
C ALA A 5 9.07 13.27 8.82
N GLU A 6 9.37 14.36 8.13
CA GLU A 6 9.71 15.66 8.74
C GLU A 6 8.50 16.35 9.36
N HIS A 7 7.29 16.03 8.87
CA HIS A 7 6.03 16.51 9.44
C HIS A 7 5.49 15.60 10.54
N LEU A 8 6.12 14.47 10.84
CA LEU A 8 5.78 13.67 12.01
C LEU A 8 6.19 14.44 13.26
N HIS A 9 5.21 14.93 13.98
CA HIS A 9 5.39 15.60 15.25
C HIS A 9 4.39 15.04 16.25
N PHE A 10 4.73 15.16 17.54
CA PHE A 10 3.78 14.82 18.59
C PHE A 10 2.60 15.80 18.55
N ILE A 11 1.40 15.25 18.55
CA ILE A 11 0.17 16.02 18.58
C ILE A 11 -0.25 16.11 20.04
N ASP A 12 -0.04 17.27 20.65
CA ASP A 12 -0.18 17.47 22.12
C ASP A 12 -1.57 17.12 22.68
N TYR A 13 -2.59 17.01 21.83
CA TYR A 13 -3.97 16.72 22.22
C TYR A 13 -4.48 15.34 21.79
N VAL A 14 -3.64 14.54 21.14
CA VAL A 14 -3.94 13.15 20.82
C VAL A 14 -3.34 12.26 21.89
N TYR A 15 -4.19 11.37 22.41
CA TYR A 15 -3.79 10.26 23.26
C TYR A 15 -3.84 8.98 22.44
N ALA A 16 -2.77 8.22 22.47
CA ALA A 16 -2.69 6.96 21.75
C ALA A 16 -2.18 5.85 22.66
N GLU A 17 -2.84 4.71 22.59
CA GLU A 17 -2.46 3.51 23.30
C GLU A 17 -2.37 2.34 22.34
N LEU A 18 -1.23 1.66 22.32
CA LEU A 18 -0.99 0.49 21.50
C LEU A 18 -0.70 -0.72 22.38
N ALA A 19 -1.68 -1.62 22.48
CA ALA A 19 -1.51 -2.89 23.18
C ALA A 19 -1.10 -3.99 22.19
N PHE A 20 -0.04 -4.73 22.51
CA PHE A 20 0.42 -5.85 21.70
C PHE A 20 1.01 -6.97 22.57
N ARG A 21 0.97 -8.20 22.06
CA ARG A 21 1.44 -9.38 22.78
C ARG A 21 2.68 -9.97 22.13
N ILE A 22 3.69 -10.26 22.96
CA ILE A 22 4.89 -11.03 22.56
C ILE A 22 4.99 -12.23 23.49
N GLY A 23 4.77 -13.42 22.98
CA GLY A 23 4.73 -14.64 23.78
C GLY A 23 3.64 -14.56 24.85
N ASN A 24 4.04 -14.70 26.12
CA ASN A 24 3.13 -14.64 27.27
C ASN A 24 3.05 -13.25 27.93
N THR A 25 3.64 -12.24 27.33
CA THR A 25 3.68 -10.87 27.86
C THR A 25 2.85 -9.95 26.99
N ILE A 26 1.99 -9.14 27.59
CA ILE A 26 1.33 -8.01 26.95
C ILE A 26 2.13 -6.75 27.23
N TYR A 27 2.40 -6.00 26.20
CA TYR A 27 3.00 -4.69 26.26
C TYR A 27 1.94 -3.66 25.86
N VAL A 28 1.90 -2.55 26.60
CA VAL A 28 1.10 -1.40 26.23
C VAL A 28 2.03 -0.20 26.11
N LEU A 29 2.07 0.35 24.91
CA LEU A 29 2.78 1.58 24.62
C LEU A 29 1.76 2.71 24.68
N GLU A 30 1.91 3.58 25.66
CA GLU A 30 1.04 4.73 25.88
C GLU A 30 1.76 6.00 25.46
N GLU A 31 1.12 6.78 24.59
CA GLU A 31 1.57 8.13 24.24
C GLU A 31 0.62 9.14 24.87
N ARG A 32 1.15 10.03 25.69
CA ARG A 32 0.41 11.07 26.38
C ARG A 32 1.13 12.40 26.25
N GLY A 33 0.76 13.15 25.24
CA GLY A 33 1.38 14.43 24.95
C GLY A 33 2.86 14.28 24.53
N ARG A 34 3.78 14.51 25.47
CA ARG A 34 5.22 14.45 25.18
C ARG A 34 5.93 13.22 25.74
N PHE A 35 5.16 12.33 26.37
CA PHE A 35 5.71 11.15 27.02
C PHE A 35 5.29 9.88 26.28
N ILE A 36 6.23 8.97 26.12
CA ILE A 36 5.96 7.62 25.69
C ILE A 36 6.32 6.68 26.82
N THR A 37 5.31 5.98 27.34
CA THR A 37 5.46 5.03 28.45
C THR A 37 5.21 3.61 27.95
N LEU A 38 6.07 2.70 28.36
CA LEU A 38 5.89 1.27 28.11
C LEU A 38 5.45 0.57 29.38
N HIS A 39 4.26 -0.02 29.34
CA HIS A 39 3.75 -0.89 30.38
C HIS A 39 3.91 -2.35 29.98
N LYS A 40 4.26 -3.19 30.94
CA LYS A 40 4.44 -4.61 30.75
C LYS A 40 3.52 -5.40 31.68
N PHE A 41 2.73 -6.29 31.10
CA PHE A 41 1.80 -7.15 31.84
C PHE A 41 2.19 -8.61 31.62
N ASN A 42 2.36 -9.36 32.69
CA ASN A 42 2.60 -10.80 32.63
C ASN A 42 1.38 -11.57 33.12
N ARG A 43 1.19 -12.78 32.60
CA ARG A 43 0.13 -13.68 33.01
C ARG A 43 0.39 -14.15 34.45
N GLY A 44 -0.60 -14.05 35.31
CA GLY A 44 -0.51 -14.54 36.69
C GLY A 44 -0.47 -16.06 36.77
N GLN A 45 0.47 -16.61 37.51
CA GLN A 45 0.64 -18.06 37.65
C GLN A 45 -0.56 -18.74 38.34
N ARG A 46 -1.33 -18.04 39.19
CA ARG A 46 -2.44 -18.59 39.98
C ARG A 46 -3.83 -18.31 39.44
N THR A 47 -4.00 -17.35 38.54
CA THR A 47 -5.33 -16.85 38.11
C THR A 47 -5.63 -17.12 36.64
N GLY A 48 -4.90 -18.02 36.02
CA GLY A 48 -5.17 -18.59 34.69
C GLY A 48 -5.22 -17.60 33.52
N ASN A 49 -6.09 -16.60 33.54
CA ASN A 49 -6.36 -15.70 32.42
C ASN A 49 -6.18 -14.20 32.70
N ARG A 50 -5.73 -13.84 33.92
CA ARG A 50 -5.50 -12.42 34.24
C ARG A 50 -4.05 -12.03 34.02
N PHE A 51 -3.87 -10.85 33.44
CA PHE A 51 -2.57 -10.21 33.25
C PHE A 51 -2.40 -9.12 34.30
N PHE A 52 -1.24 -9.04 34.92
CA PHE A 52 -0.92 -8.06 35.94
C PHE A 52 0.22 -7.16 35.44
N LEU A 53 0.09 -5.87 35.70
CA LEU A 53 1.16 -4.90 35.47
C LEU A 53 2.39 -5.31 36.27
N THR A 54 3.49 -5.59 35.60
CA THR A 54 4.74 -6.02 36.24
C THR A 54 5.84 -4.99 36.13
N ASP A 55 5.71 -4.06 35.19
CA ASP A 55 6.73 -3.05 34.95
C ASP A 55 6.14 -1.87 34.16
N SER A 56 6.63 -0.67 34.43
CA SER A 56 6.23 0.56 33.75
C SER A 56 7.46 1.44 33.61
N GLU A 57 7.75 1.86 32.40
CA GLU A 57 8.95 2.63 32.11
C GLU A 57 8.66 3.74 31.11
N VAL A 58 9.05 4.97 31.44
CA VAL A 58 8.97 6.09 30.53
C VAL A 58 10.15 6.00 29.56
N LEU A 59 9.86 5.80 28.28
CA LEU A 59 10.86 5.64 27.23
C LEU A 59 11.35 6.99 26.69
N LEU A 60 10.49 8.01 26.73
CA LEU A 60 10.77 9.35 26.20
C LEU A 60 10.17 10.41 27.10
N HIS A 61 10.95 11.46 27.38
CA HIS A 61 10.61 12.54 28.29
C HIS A 61 10.39 13.90 27.63
N GLU A 62 10.77 14.07 26.34
CA GLU A 62 10.75 15.38 25.68
C GLU A 62 10.35 15.31 24.21
N LYS A 63 9.99 16.46 23.64
CA LYS A 63 9.78 16.65 22.20
C LYS A 63 11.05 16.32 21.45
N THR A 64 11.13 15.11 20.97
CA THR A 64 12.22 14.66 20.11
C THR A 64 11.70 14.48 18.69
N THR A 65 12.56 14.71 17.70
CA THR A 65 12.21 14.35 16.32
C THR A 65 12.01 12.83 16.20
N PRO A 66 11.21 12.33 15.27
CA PRO A 66 11.05 10.89 15.05
C PRO A 66 12.38 10.15 14.88
N GLU A 67 13.38 10.80 14.28
CA GLU A 67 14.72 10.24 14.12
C GLU A 67 15.45 10.09 15.45
N THR A 68 15.41 11.11 16.28
CA THR A 68 16.00 11.09 17.63
C THR A 68 15.31 10.08 18.53
N THR A 69 13.98 9.99 18.43
CA THR A 69 13.17 8.97 19.11
C THR A 69 13.62 7.56 18.74
N LEU A 70 13.77 7.28 17.44
CA LEU A 70 14.21 5.98 16.97
C LEU A 70 15.62 5.64 17.45
N GLU A 71 16.53 6.60 17.49
CA GLU A 71 17.90 6.42 18.01
C GLU A 71 17.91 6.14 19.52
N LEU A 72 17.09 6.84 20.30
CA LEU A 72 16.92 6.59 21.72
C LEU A 72 16.36 5.19 21.98
N LEU A 73 15.32 4.79 21.26
CA LEU A 73 14.76 3.44 21.35
C LEU A 73 15.79 2.37 20.98
N LYS A 74 16.65 2.62 19.99
CA LYS A 74 17.73 1.68 19.61
C LYS A 74 18.81 1.54 20.69
N LYS A 75 19.12 2.59 21.44
CA LYS A 75 20.07 2.56 22.54
C LYS A 75 19.53 1.80 23.74
N HIS A 76 18.23 1.84 23.95
CA HIS A 76 17.59 1.22 25.10
C HIS A 76 17.36 -0.31 24.88
N LYS A 77 17.70 -1.17 25.88
CA LYS A 77 17.55 -2.65 25.74
C LYS A 77 16.11 -3.05 25.44
N LYS A 78 15.13 -2.50 26.17
CA LYS A 78 13.69 -2.75 25.97
C LYS A 78 13.21 -2.14 24.65
N GLY A 79 13.66 -0.94 24.32
CA GLY A 79 13.36 -0.29 23.04
C GLY A 79 13.77 -1.12 21.85
N ARG A 80 14.92 -1.80 21.88
CA ARG A 80 15.34 -2.74 20.82
C ARG A 80 14.42 -3.95 20.65
N VAL A 81 13.85 -4.45 21.74
CA VAL A 81 12.87 -5.56 21.69
C VAL A 81 11.60 -5.08 21.01
N ILE A 82 11.11 -3.89 21.38
CA ILE A 82 9.92 -3.28 20.75
C ILE A 82 10.15 -3.07 19.26
N LEU A 83 11.27 -2.45 18.87
CA LEU A 83 11.60 -2.20 17.46
C LEU A 83 11.64 -3.48 16.61
N LYS A 84 12.10 -4.61 17.19
CA LYS A 84 12.08 -5.92 16.50
C LYS A 84 10.69 -6.52 16.36
N SER A 85 9.75 -6.08 17.18
CA SER A 85 8.37 -6.56 17.23
C SER A 85 7.38 -5.59 16.59
N LEU A 86 7.86 -4.41 16.16
CA LEU A 86 7.02 -3.45 15.42
C LEU A 86 6.50 -4.07 14.14
N PHE A 87 5.30 -3.67 13.81
CA PHE A 87 4.58 -4.10 12.63
C PHE A 87 4.33 -2.92 11.68
N TYR A 88 4.24 -3.22 10.42
CA TYR A 88 3.78 -2.31 9.40
C TYR A 88 2.27 -2.39 9.29
N THR A 89 1.58 -1.29 9.13
CA THR A 89 0.12 -1.27 8.99
C THR A 89 -0.27 -0.81 7.59
N LEU A 90 -1.02 -1.65 6.90
CA LEU A 90 -1.66 -1.35 5.62
C LEU A 90 -3.16 -1.17 5.85
N VAL A 91 -3.66 0.03 5.66
CA VAL A 91 -5.10 0.32 5.69
C VAL A 91 -5.62 0.36 4.27
N CYS A 92 -6.56 -0.52 3.94
CA CYS A 92 -7.25 -0.57 2.65
C CYS A 92 -8.68 -0.08 2.81
N ASN A 93 -9.00 1.08 2.27
CA ASN A 93 -10.34 1.65 2.27
C ASN A 93 -10.67 2.25 0.90
N TYR A 94 -11.69 1.74 0.24
CA TYR A 94 -12.13 2.22 -1.08
C TYR A 94 -13.37 3.13 -1.00
N SER A 95 -13.86 3.44 0.19
CA SER A 95 -14.96 4.38 0.37
C SER A 95 -14.58 5.76 -0.18
N LEU A 96 -15.46 6.36 -0.93
CA LEU A 96 -15.25 7.72 -1.48
C LEU A 96 -15.30 8.80 -0.39
N TYR A 97 -15.96 8.50 0.71
CA TYR A 97 -16.23 9.45 1.80
C TYR A 97 -15.32 9.24 3.03
N GLY A 98 -14.66 8.09 3.13
CA GLY A 98 -13.78 7.79 4.25
C GLY A 98 -12.43 8.51 4.17
N PHE A 99 -11.85 8.80 5.34
CA PHE A 99 -10.51 9.39 5.48
C PHE A 99 -10.31 10.74 4.78
N ASN A 100 -11.37 11.52 4.64
CA ASN A 100 -11.22 12.94 4.31
C ASN A 100 -10.75 13.67 5.58
N TYR A 101 -9.50 14.12 5.60
CA TYR A 101 -8.91 14.74 6.79
C TYR A 101 -9.69 15.97 7.29
N ARG A 102 -10.50 16.62 6.43
CA ARG A 102 -11.35 17.77 6.79
C ARG A 102 -12.50 17.38 7.70
N ASP A 103 -12.95 16.12 7.63
CA ASP A 103 -14.06 15.61 8.45
C ASP A 103 -13.62 15.22 9.87
N TYR A 104 -12.31 15.06 10.08
CA TYR A 104 -11.71 14.71 11.37
C TYR A 104 -11.16 15.93 12.13
N PHE A 105 -11.64 17.08 11.78
CA PHE A 105 -11.27 18.31 12.42
C PHE A 105 -12.13 18.51 13.68
N GLU A 106 -11.57 18.23 14.83
CA GLU A 106 -12.28 18.44 16.10
C GLU A 106 -12.31 19.93 16.45
N GLU A 107 -13.52 20.48 16.49
CA GLU A 107 -13.77 21.87 16.91
C GLU A 107 -13.35 22.16 18.36
N ALA A 108 -13.21 21.11 19.18
CA ALA A 108 -12.84 21.19 20.58
C ALA A 108 -11.35 21.47 20.82
N THR A 109 -10.50 21.28 19.81
CA THR A 109 -9.06 21.53 19.95
C THR A 109 -8.76 23.04 20.05
N PRO A 110 -7.69 23.46 20.73
CA PRO A 110 -7.29 24.86 20.78
C PRO A 110 -7.16 25.48 19.37
N ILE A 111 -6.71 24.70 18.41
CA ILE A 111 -6.56 25.10 17.01
C ILE A 111 -7.94 25.19 16.33
N GLY A 112 -8.87 24.27 16.60
CA GLY A 112 -10.24 24.34 16.12
C GLY A 112 -10.97 25.60 16.57
N ARG A 113 -10.73 26.04 17.80
CA ARG A 113 -11.25 27.32 18.32
C ARG A 113 -10.63 28.53 17.63
N LEU A 114 -9.30 28.50 17.40
CA LEU A 114 -8.59 29.53 16.64
C LEU A 114 -9.13 29.62 15.20
N LEU A 115 -9.29 28.51 14.50
CA LEU A 115 -9.80 28.49 13.15
C LEU A 115 -11.26 28.98 13.05
N LYS A 116 -12.11 28.71 14.07
CA LYS A 116 -13.45 29.30 14.17
C LYS A 116 -13.41 30.83 14.31
N LEU A 117 -12.47 31.35 15.07
CA LEU A 117 -12.28 32.79 15.23
C LEU A 117 -11.82 33.43 13.92
N TYR A 118 -10.85 32.85 13.25
CA TYR A 118 -10.34 33.35 11.97
C TYR A 118 -11.35 33.21 10.82
N LYS A 119 -12.17 32.15 10.80
CA LYS A 119 -13.26 31.99 9.84
C LYS A 119 -14.33 33.10 9.97
N LYS A 120 -14.47 33.65 11.16
CA LYS A 120 -15.41 34.74 11.44
C LYS A 120 -14.88 36.10 10.97
N GLU A 121 -13.58 36.27 10.90
CA GLU A 121 -12.92 37.54 10.53
C GLU A 121 -12.54 37.62 9.04
N GLY A 122 -12.68 36.54 8.27
CA GLY A 122 -12.53 36.53 6.80
C GLY A 122 -11.09 36.65 6.28
N GLU A 123 -10.09 36.66 7.13
CA GLU A 123 -8.71 36.99 6.75
C GLU A 123 -7.78 35.78 6.49
N LEU A 124 -8.19 34.54 6.78
CA LEU A 124 -7.33 33.39 6.57
C LEU A 124 -7.97 32.35 5.64
N LYS A 125 -7.27 32.03 4.58
CA LYS A 125 -7.58 30.86 3.74
C LYS A 125 -7.36 29.62 4.61
N MET A 126 -8.45 28.93 4.94
CA MET A 126 -8.43 27.68 5.72
C MET A 126 -7.42 26.64 5.19
N ASP A 127 -7.08 26.72 3.91
CA ASP A 127 -6.20 25.77 3.25
C ASP A 127 -4.73 25.91 3.65
N GLU A 128 -4.26 27.10 4.05
CA GLU A 128 -2.84 27.33 4.37
C GLU A 128 -2.50 27.00 5.83
N LEU A 129 -3.39 27.28 6.78
CA LEU A 129 -3.17 26.99 8.21
C LEU A 129 -3.60 25.55 8.61
N ALA A 130 -4.57 24.97 7.90
CA ALA A 130 -5.09 23.66 8.21
C ALA A 130 -4.12 22.52 7.82
N GLU A 131 -3.24 22.72 6.83
CA GLU A 131 -2.40 21.65 6.33
C GLU A 131 -1.42 21.09 7.35
N ASP A 132 -0.84 21.95 8.21
CA ASP A 132 0.18 21.54 9.18
C ASP A 132 -0.40 20.97 10.49
N HIS A 133 -1.72 21.15 10.71
CA HIS A 133 -2.35 20.82 11.98
C HIS A 133 -3.42 19.71 11.90
N LEU A 134 -3.65 19.14 10.75
CA LEU A 134 -4.58 18.03 10.57
C LEU A 134 -3.92 16.70 10.95
N TRP A 135 -4.26 16.18 12.12
CA TRP A 135 -3.64 14.98 12.67
C TRP A 135 -3.74 13.76 11.75
N LEU A 136 -4.88 13.59 11.05
CA LEU A 136 -5.05 12.47 10.11
C LEU A 136 -4.07 12.53 8.94
N LYS A 137 -3.74 13.74 8.46
CA LYS A 137 -2.74 13.94 7.42
C LYS A 137 -1.32 13.59 7.91
N GLY A 138 -1.06 13.76 9.19
CA GLY A 138 0.19 13.38 9.85
C GLY A 138 0.37 11.87 10.04
N ILE A 139 -0.73 11.09 10.09
CA ILE A 139 -0.67 9.64 10.28
C ILE A 139 -0.43 8.91 8.95
N PHE A 140 -1.16 9.27 7.90
CA PHE A 140 -1.11 8.57 6.62
C PHE A 140 -0.16 9.25 5.65
N HIS A 141 0.88 8.55 5.27
CA HIS A 141 1.86 9.03 4.30
C HIS A 141 1.76 8.29 2.98
N LYS A 142 2.23 8.95 1.90
CA LYS A 142 2.49 8.23 0.64
C LYS A 142 3.50 7.12 0.92
N ASN A 143 3.34 6.01 0.20
CA ASN A 143 4.35 4.96 0.21
C ASN A 143 5.72 5.56 -0.18
N ASP A 144 6.59 5.71 0.80
CA ASP A 144 7.91 6.32 0.74
C ASP A 144 9.04 5.28 0.82
N GLY A 145 8.78 4.07 0.38
CA GLY A 145 9.70 2.95 0.52
C GLY A 145 9.51 2.19 1.82
N TYR A 146 8.29 2.21 2.38
CA TYR A 146 7.92 1.49 3.62
C TYR A 146 8.72 1.93 4.85
N GLN A 147 9.08 3.20 4.91
CA GLN A 147 9.84 3.78 6.02
C GLN A 147 8.92 4.25 7.16
N THR A 148 7.72 4.69 6.83
CA THR A 148 6.68 5.03 7.82
C THR A 148 5.85 3.80 8.17
N PRO A 149 5.40 3.66 9.42
CA PRO A 149 4.77 2.42 9.89
C PRO A 149 3.34 2.21 9.40
N ILE A 150 2.72 3.20 8.78
CA ILE A 150 1.31 3.14 8.35
C ILE A 150 1.18 3.70 6.93
N VAL A 151 0.43 3.00 6.10
CA VAL A 151 0.04 3.47 4.77
C VAL A 151 -1.46 3.31 4.57
N LEU A 152 -2.08 4.32 3.97
CA LEU A 152 -3.47 4.25 3.49
C LEU A 152 -3.47 3.92 2.00
N HIS A 153 -4.23 2.91 1.63
CA HIS A 153 -4.43 2.50 0.25
C HIS A 153 -5.93 2.44 -0.10
N PRO A 154 -6.38 3.07 -1.16
CA PRO A 154 -5.69 4.08 -1.99
C PRO A 154 -5.38 5.37 -1.24
N MET A 155 -4.28 6.02 -1.61
CA MET A 155 -3.90 7.28 -1.00
C MET A 155 -4.87 8.40 -1.41
N ARG A 156 -5.30 9.19 -0.43
CA ARG A 156 -6.11 10.39 -0.67
C ARG A 156 -5.22 11.58 -1.04
N HIS A 157 -5.67 12.35 -2.03
CA HIS A 157 -5.08 13.64 -2.38
C HIS A 157 -6.09 14.72 -2.00
N ASP A 158 -5.74 15.54 -1.04
CA ASP A 158 -6.63 16.61 -0.49
C ASP A 158 -8.02 16.08 -0.10
N GLY A 159 -8.03 14.88 0.51
CA GLY A 159 -9.25 14.18 0.90
C GLY A 159 -9.97 13.43 -0.22
N HIS A 160 -9.50 13.52 -1.46
CA HIS A 160 -10.18 12.92 -2.62
C HIS A 160 -9.44 11.67 -3.14
N LEU A 161 -10.22 10.71 -3.63
CA LEU A 161 -9.73 9.52 -4.31
C LEU A 161 -9.78 9.74 -5.83
N ASP A 162 -8.62 9.75 -6.47
CA ASP A 162 -8.52 9.73 -7.93
C ASP A 162 -8.64 8.28 -8.44
N ILE A 163 -9.87 7.88 -8.76
CA ILE A 163 -10.21 6.53 -9.21
C ILE A 163 -9.45 6.15 -10.50
N SER A 164 -9.30 7.08 -11.44
CA SER A 164 -8.63 6.81 -12.71
C SER A 164 -7.15 6.50 -12.50
N LYS A 165 -6.49 7.29 -11.67
CA LYS A 165 -5.09 7.08 -11.31
C LYS A 165 -4.90 5.80 -10.51
N GLU A 166 -5.80 5.51 -9.57
CA GLU A 166 -5.70 4.31 -8.75
C GLU A 166 -5.93 3.04 -9.59
N ASN A 167 -6.90 3.02 -10.49
CA ASN A 167 -7.12 1.92 -11.42
C ASN A 167 -5.90 1.66 -12.30
N HIS A 168 -5.23 2.71 -12.76
CA HIS A 168 -3.99 2.56 -13.52
C HIS A 168 -2.86 1.95 -12.66
N LEU A 169 -2.69 2.44 -11.42
CA LEU A 169 -1.69 1.92 -10.49
C LEU A 169 -2.00 0.48 -10.06
N ALA A 170 -3.27 0.15 -9.78
CA ALA A 170 -3.69 -1.20 -9.41
C ALA A 170 -3.40 -2.19 -10.54
N LYS A 171 -3.65 -1.79 -11.78
CA LYS A 171 -3.31 -2.60 -12.95
C LYS A 171 -1.80 -2.81 -13.10
N GLU A 172 -0.98 -1.76 -12.94
CA GLU A 172 0.48 -1.90 -12.95
C GLU A 172 0.96 -2.87 -11.84
N ARG A 173 0.38 -2.78 -10.64
CA ARG A 173 0.70 -3.67 -9.51
C ARG A 173 0.31 -5.11 -9.80
N MET A 174 -0.88 -5.32 -10.33
CA MET A 174 -1.34 -6.64 -10.74
C MET A 174 -0.41 -7.26 -11.80
N CYS A 175 -0.04 -6.51 -12.84
CA CYS A 175 0.91 -6.98 -13.85
C CYS A 175 2.27 -7.37 -13.25
N ASN A 176 2.71 -6.69 -12.19
CA ASN A 176 3.96 -7.02 -11.50
C ASN A 176 3.91 -8.40 -10.81
N LEU A 177 2.73 -8.83 -10.40
CA LEU A 177 2.52 -10.09 -9.68
C LEU A 177 2.27 -11.30 -10.60
N LEU A 178 2.01 -11.08 -11.90
CA LEU A 178 1.72 -12.18 -12.84
C LEU A 178 2.85 -13.20 -12.98
N PHE A 179 4.07 -12.82 -12.63
CA PHE A 179 5.27 -13.65 -12.69
C PHE A 179 5.81 -14.01 -11.30
N TYR A 180 5.03 -13.76 -10.26
CA TYR A 180 5.35 -14.19 -8.90
C TYR A 180 4.98 -15.67 -8.76
N LYS A 181 6.01 -16.52 -8.59
CA LYS A 181 5.86 -17.96 -8.35
C LYS A 181 5.72 -18.26 -6.86
N ASP A 182 4.81 -19.15 -6.53
CA ASP A 182 4.74 -19.72 -5.20
C ASP A 182 5.85 -20.78 -4.97
N ALA A 183 5.85 -21.38 -3.79
CA ALA A 183 6.81 -22.43 -3.43
C ALA A 183 6.69 -23.70 -4.30
N THR A 184 5.56 -23.91 -4.96
CA THR A 184 5.30 -25.06 -5.84
C THR A 184 5.59 -24.75 -7.30
N GLY A 185 5.96 -23.51 -7.62
CA GLY A 185 6.24 -23.04 -8.99
C GLY A 185 5.00 -22.57 -9.75
N ASN A 186 3.83 -22.50 -9.12
CA ASN A 186 2.59 -21.99 -9.71
C ASN A 186 2.54 -20.46 -9.66
N TYR A 187 1.59 -19.89 -10.40
CA TYR A 187 1.35 -18.44 -10.50
C TYR A 187 0.00 -18.06 -9.90
N PRO A 188 -0.13 -18.01 -8.57
CA PRO A 188 -1.41 -17.81 -7.90
C PRO A 188 -2.08 -16.48 -8.27
N GLN A 189 -1.28 -15.46 -8.57
CA GLN A 189 -1.79 -14.12 -8.89
C GLN A 189 -2.33 -13.98 -10.32
N ARG A 190 -2.28 -15.05 -11.11
CA ARG A 190 -2.97 -15.13 -12.41
C ARG A 190 -4.45 -15.50 -12.26
N ILE A 191 -4.86 -16.03 -11.12
CA ILE A 191 -6.24 -16.42 -10.81
C ILE A 191 -6.97 -15.24 -10.16
N ILE A 192 -8.11 -14.82 -10.74
CA ILE A 192 -8.89 -13.70 -10.19
C ILE A 192 -9.99 -14.21 -9.23
N ASN A 193 -10.79 -15.21 -9.64
CA ASN A 193 -11.93 -15.69 -8.84
C ASN A 193 -12.21 -17.19 -9.02
N GLY A 194 -11.16 -18.02 -9.03
CA GLY A 194 -11.28 -19.47 -9.19
C GLY A 194 -11.62 -19.95 -10.60
N ASN A 195 -12.37 -19.17 -11.37
CA ASN A 195 -12.79 -19.52 -12.75
C ASN A 195 -12.14 -18.66 -13.83
N LEU A 196 -11.62 -17.48 -13.48
CA LEU A 196 -11.02 -16.53 -14.41
C LEU A 196 -9.51 -16.47 -14.20
N ASN A 197 -8.77 -16.80 -15.25
CA ASN A 197 -7.30 -16.74 -15.25
C ASN A 197 -6.78 -15.71 -16.24
N ILE A 198 -5.83 -14.89 -15.83
CA ILE A 198 -5.08 -14.03 -16.74
C ILE A 198 -4.11 -14.88 -17.52
N ILE A 199 -4.26 -14.92 -18.85
CA ILE A 199 -3.47 -15.79 -19.73
C ILE A 199 -2.60 -15.04 -20.72
N ALA A 200 -2.88 -13.76 -20.97
CA ALA A 200 -2.12 -12.96 -21.92
C ALA A 200 -2.20 -11.47 -21.58
N PHE A 201 -1.29 -10.70 -22.13
CA PHE A 201 -1.40 -9.25 -22.19
C PHE A 201 -0.98 -8.72 -23.56
N LYS A 202 -1.51 -7.56 -23.92
CA LYS A 202 -1.10 -6.76 -25.08
C LYS A 202 -0.45 -5.48 -24.60
N LEU A 203 0.65 -5.09 -25.26
CA LEU A 203 1.35 -3.85 -24.99
C LEU A 203 0.92 -2.77 -25.98
N LYS A 204 0.84 -1.54 -25.50
CA LYS A 204 0.73 -0.35 -26.33
C LYS A 204 1.67 0.71 -25.79
N PRO A 205 2.29 1.53 -26.66
CA PRO A 205 3.05 2.69 -26.19
C PRO A 205 2.15 3.57 -25.30
N SER A 206 2.67 4.01 -24.17
CA SER A 206 1.88 4.83 -23.24
C SER A 206 1.75 6.25 -23.76
N VAL A 207 0.54 6.67 -24.07
CA VAL A 207 0.24 8.03 -24.56
C VAL A 207 0.41 9.08 -23.46
N ASN A 208 0.17 8.68 -22.21
CA ASN A 208 0.17 9.59 -21.05
C ASN A 208 1.55 9.80 -20.42
N LYS A 209 2.54 9.01 -20.79
CA LYS A 209 3.89 9.07 -20.22
C LYS A 209 4.88 9.66 -21.22
N LYS A 210 4.72 10.94 -21.52
CA LYS A 210 5.76 11.68 -22.23
C LYS A 210 6.86 12.03 -21.23
N PHE A 211 8.03 11.44 -21.41
CA PHE A 211 9.22 11.76 -20.63
C PHE A 211 9.88 13.01 -21.21
N ALA A 212 9.11 14.09 -21.28
CA ALA A 212 9.57 15.33 -21.84
C ALA A 212 10.76 15.89 -21.05
N ARG A 213 11.70 16.49 -21.77
CA ARG A 213 12.88 17.16 -21.20
C ARG A 213 12.52 18.11 -20.05
N GLU A 214 11.42 18.83 -20.15
CA GLU A 214 10.91 19.73 -19.11
C GLU A 214 10.61 19.03 -17.79
N ASN A 215 10.09 17.79 -17.84
CA ASN A 215 9.82 16.99 -16.66
C ASN A 215 11.11 16.44 -16.03
N MET A 216 12.14 16.19 -16.81
CA MET A 216 13.46 15.80 -16.32
C MET A 216 14.16 16.98 -15.66
N LEU A 217 14.06 18.18 -16.24
CA LEU A 217 14.65 19.41 -15.71
C LEU A 217 14.09 19.81 -14.32
N LYS A 218 12.85 19.43 -14.00
CA LYS A 218 12.28 19.64 -12.65
C LYS A 218 13.04 18.90 -11.54
N HIS A 219 13.76 17.84 -11.89
CA HIS A 219 14.57 17.05 -10.95
C HIS A 219 16.01 17.52 -10.85
N ILE A 220 16.42 18.38 -11.77
CA ILE A 220 17.71 19.04 -11.77
C ILE A 220 17.48 20.45 -11.23
N GLY A 221 18.11 20.82 -10.13
CA GLY A 221 18.02 22.18 -9.62
C GLY A 221 18.68 23.15 -10.57
N ILE A 222 17.88 23.75 -11.41
CA ILE A 222 18.29 24.99 -12.06
C ILE A 222 18.19 26.07 -10.97
N GLY A 223 19.23 26.16 -10.12
CA GLY A 223 19.35 27.27 -9.20
C GLY A 223 19.34 28.56 -10.02
N LYS A 224 18.60 29.56 -9.55
CA LYS A 224 18.61 30.94 -10.09
C LYS A 224 20.00 31.61 -10.04
N GLN A 225 21.04 30.88 -9.67
CA GLN A 225 22.43 31.30 -9.69
C GLN A 225 23.06 30.88 -11.01
N GLN A 226 23.35 31.85 -11.81
CA GLN A 226 23.70 31.88 -13.22
C GLN A 226 24.94 31.11 -13.69
N ASN A 227 25.57 30.22 -12.93
CA ASN A 227 26.85 29.63 -13.29
C ASN A 227 26.92 28.11 -13.39
N ILE A 228 25.81 27.39 -13.31
CA ILE A 228 25.80 25.93 -13.55
C ILE A 228 24.78 25.64 -14.66
N TYR A 229 25.09 26.07 -15.87
CA TYR A 229 24.58 25.40 -17.06
C TYR A 229 25.29 24.05 -17.17
N LEU A 230 24.92 23.11 -16.32
CA LEU A 230 25.05 21.71 -16.70
C LEU A 230 24.19 21.56 -17.94
N ASN A 231 24.83 21.48 -19.09
CA ASN A 231 24.13 21.24 -20.34
C ASN A 231 23.33 19.96 -20.12
N PHE A 232 22.01 20.06 -20.22
CA PHE A 232 21.12 18.91 -20.01
C PHE A 232 21.55 17.72 -20.86
N ASP A 233 21.99 17.97 -22.07
CA ASP A 233 22.42 16.91 -22.99
C ASP A 233 23.67 16.18 -22.47
N ASN A 234 24.58 16.88 -21.80
CA ASN A 234 25.72 16.26 -21.13
C ASN A 234 25.29 15.37 -19.97
N ILE A 235 24.33 15.81 -19.13
CA ILE A 235 23.78 15.01 -18.02
C ILE A 235 23.05 13.79 -18.58
N TYR A 236 22.23 13.98 -19.60
CA TYR A 236 21.47 12.92 -20.25
C TYR A 236 22.40 11.83 -20.78
N ASN A 237 23.38 12.21 -21.58
CA ASN A 237 24.36 11.30 -22.17
C ASN A 237 25.21 10.63 -21.10
N TRP A 238 25.61 11.36 -20.06
CA TRP A 238 26.39 10.81 -18.97
C TRP A 238 25.60 9.76 -18.16
N ILE A 239 24.33 10.00 -17.85
CA ILE A 239 23.47 9.05 -17.16
C ILE A 239 23.31 7.77 -18.00
N LEU A 240 23.05 7.90 -19.29
CA LEU A 240 22.94 6.74 -20.18
C LEU A 240 24.25 5.96 -20.26
N GLN A 241 25.38 6.66 -20.38
CA GLN A 241 26.70 6.02 -20.43
C GLN A 241 27.03 5.31 -19.12
N PHE A 242 26.74 5.94 -17.95
CA PHE A 242 26.92 5.32 -16.64
C PHE A 242 26.19 3.97 -16.52
N TRP A 243 24.95 3.91 -16.95
CA TRP A 243 24.18 2.66 -16.92
C TRP A 243 24.66 1.68 -17.99
N ASN A 244 25.08 2.19 -19.15
CA ASN A 244 25.63 1.35 -20.21
C ASN A 244 26.95 0.70 -19.81
N ASP A 245 27.83 1.39 -19.11
CA ASP A 245 29.09 0.82 -18.62
C ASP A 245 28.85 -0.35 -17.65
N LYS A 246 27.76 -0.32 -16.91
CA LYS A 246 27.38 -1.40 -15.96
C LYS A 246 26.62 -2.54 -16.65
N TYR A 247 25.78 -2.25 -17.63
CA TYR A 247 24.85 -3.26 -18.18
C TYR A 247 25.05 -3.56 -19.66
N HIS A 248 25.81 -2.78 -20.40
CA HIS A 248 26.12 -2.96 -21.84
C HIS A 248 24.87 -3.11 -22.73
N PHE A 249 23.88 -2.23 -22.56
CA PHE A 249 22.60 -2.31 -23.27
C PHE A 249 22.54 -1.47 -24.55
N LEU A 250 23.39 -0.45 -24.71
CA LEU A 250 23.41 0.38 -25.91
C LEU A 250 24.08 -0.31 -27.10
N GLN A 251 24.85 -1.36 -26.86
CA GLN A 251 25.57 -2.10 -27.91
C GLN A 251 24.62 -2.99 -28.73
N ASN A 252 23.51 -3.42 -28.14
CA ASN A 252 22.51 -4.21 -28.82
C ASN A 252 21.67 -3.26 -29.71
N VAL A 253 21.63 -3.55 -31.02
CA VAL A 253 20.80 -2.78 -31.93
C VAL A 253 19.34 -3.20 -31.72
N HIS A 254 18.72 -2.65 -30.70
CA HIS A 254 17.28 -2.76 -30.54
C HIS A 254 16.62 -1.94 -31.65
N LYS A 255 16.09 -2.60 -32.65
CA LYS A 255 15.44 -1.96 -33.83
C LYS A 255 14.02 -1.50 -33.53
N GLY A 256 13.58 -1.59 -32.27
CA GLY A 256 12.22 -1.24 -31.86
C GLY A 256 11.98 0.27 -31.88
N LYS A 257 10.80 0.68 -32.30
CA LYS A 257 10.35 2.09 -32.33
C LYS A 257 10.39 2.80 -30.96
N LEU A 258 10.58 2.07 -29.86
CA LEU A 258 10.49 2.59 -28.48
C LEU A 258 11.86 2.57 -27.77
N ARG A 259 12.96 2.51 -28.53
CA ARG A 259 14.31 2.58 -27.95
C ARG A 259 14.55 3.94 -27.29
N ASP A 260 14.21 5.00 -28.00
CA ASP A 260 14.46 6.36 -27.54
C ASP A 260 13.60 6.66 -26.31
N GLU A 261 12.33 6.24 -26.30
CA GLU A 261 11.44 6.36 -25.15
C GLU A 261 11.95 5.56 -23.94
N ALA A 262 12.56 4.40 -24.16
CA ALA A 262 13.17 3.63 -23.09
C ALA A 262 14.41 4.32 -22.51
N CYS A 263 15.26 4.92 -23.36
CA CYS A 263 16.39 5.74 -22.94
C CYS A 263 15.93 6.96 -22.15
N ASP A 264 14.94 7.68 -22.67
CA ASP A 264 14.30 8.81 -21.97
C ASP A 264 13.76 8.39 -20.60
N TYR A 265 13.11 7.23 -20.53
CA TYR A 265 12.60 6.71 -19.28
C TYR A 265 13.72 6.37 -18.28
N ILE A 266 14.82 5.78 -18.73
CA ILE A 266 15.98 5.47 -17.89
C ILE A 266 16.51 6.75 -17.24
N VAL A 267 16.74 7.79 -18.05
CA VAL A 267 17.22 9.08 -17.54
C VAL A 267 16.21 9.73 -16.59
N TYR A 268 14.96 9.84 -17.01
CA TYR A 268 13.89 10.40 -16.19
C TYR A 268 13.77 9.68 -14.83
N LYS A 269 13.74 8.33 -14.86
CA LYS A 269 13.56 7.54 -13.65
C LYS A 269 14.76 7.65 -12.72
N THR A 270 15.97 7.68 -13.25
CA THR A 270 17.20 7.90 -12.49
C THR A 270 17.14 9.24 -11.78
N LEU A 271 16.91 10.32 -12.48
CA LEU A 271 16.80 11.67 -11.92
C LEU A 271 15.71 11.75 -10.86
N LYS A 272 14.54 11.17 -11.14
CA LYS A 272 13.43 11.13 -10.19
C LYS A 272 13.77 10.38 -8.90
N ILE A 273 14.49 9.27 -8.97
CA ILE A 273 14.87 8.50 -7.79
C ILE A 273 15.87 9.30 -6.96
N VAL A 274 16.96 9.74 -7.57
CA VAL A 274 18.03 10.43 -6.85
C VAL A 274 17.62 11.79 -6.28
N SER A 275 16.57 12.42 -6.85
CA SER A 275 16.00 13.67 -6.34
C SER A 275 14.89 13.50 -5.31
N SER A 276 14.21 12.33 -5.29
CA SER A 276 13.01 12.14 -4.47
C SER A 276 13.22 11.27 -3.24
N TYR A 277 14.24 10.41 -3.24
CA TYR A 277 14.46 9.48 -2.13
C TYR A 277 15.67 9.92 -1.30
N LYS A 278 15.45 10.20 -0.02
CA LYS A 278 16.50 10.62 0.94
C LYS A 278 17.63 9.58 1.06
N LYS A 279 17.34 8.32 0.81
CA LYS A 279 18.31 7.24 0.75
C LYS A 279 19.52 7.57 -0.14
N TYR A 280 19.31 8.41 -1.17
CA TYR A 280 20.33 8.86 -2.10
C TYR A 280 20.74 10.33 -1.86
N HIS A 281 20.21 10.97 -0.82
CA HIS A 281 20.61 12.31 -0.42
C HIS A 281 21.60 12.25 0.75
N PHE A 282 22.85 12.55 0.52
CA PHE A 282 23.85 12.47 1.57
C PHE A 282 23.96 13.72 2.45
N ILE A 283 23.59 14.93 2.03
CA ILE A 283 23.77 16.15 2.85
C ILE A 283 22.74 17.26 2.51
N TYR A 284 22.10 17.78 3.52
CA TYR A 284 21.63 19.14 3.81
C TYR A 284 21.24 20.09 2.66
N ASN A 285 20.21 19.80 1.90
CA ASN A 285 19.41 20.89 1.32
C ASN A 285 17.94 20.47 1.23
N TYR A 286 17.26 20.54 2.36
CA TYR A 286 15.86 20.21 2.51
C TYR A 286 14.91 21.11 1.72
N LEU A 287 15.37 22.26 1.22
CA LEU A 287 14.55 23.26 0.55
C LEU A 287 14.53 23.12 -0.98
N SER A 288 15.50 22.48 -1.59
CA SER A 288 15.48 22.19 -3.01
C SER A 288 15.47 20.69 -3.26
N ARG A 289 14.36 20.16 -3.75
CA ARG A 289 14.23 18.78 -4.25
C ARG A 289 15.00 18.57 -5.56
N SER A 290 16.21 19.09 -5.64
CA SER A 290 16.97 19.20 -6.87
C SER A 290 18.44 18.84 -6.62
N ILE A 291 19.08 18.31 -7.66
CA ILE A 291 20.49 17.96 -7.67
C ILE A 291 21.28 19.24 -7.83
N ALA A 292 22.17 19.54 -6.88
CA ALA A 292 22.88 20.82 -6.83
C ALA A 292 24.19 20.82 -7.66
N SER A 293 24.82 19.64 -7.87
CA SER A 293 26.07 19.53 -8.61
C SER A 293 26.20 18.19 -9.34
N PHE A 294 27.11 18.14 -10.32
CA PHE A 294 27.42 16.91 -11.04
C PHE A 294 28.08 15.86 -10.13
N GLU A 295 28.90 16.29 -9.18
CA GLU A 295 29.53 15.39 -8.19
C GLU A 295 28.48 14.74 -7.30
N GLU A 296 27.52 15.50 -6.80
CA GLU A 296 26.38 14.98 -6.05
C GLU A 296 25.60 13.95 -6.85
N LEU A 297 25.34 14.23 -8.13
CA LEU A 297 24.65 13.26 -9.01
C LEU A 297 25.45 11.97 -9.14
N ARG A 298 26.75 12.04 -9.30
CA ARG A 298 27.64 10.89 -9.42
C ARG A 298 27.59 10.02 -8.17
N GLU A 299 27.76 10.59 -6.98
CA GLU A 299 27.72 9.86 -5.72
C GLU A 299 26.36 9.17 -5.52
N LYS A 300 25.26 9.86 -5.82
CA LYS A 300 23.92 9.29 -5.74
C LYS A 300 23.72 8.15 -6.73
N MET A 301 24.23 8.24 -7.93
CA MET A 301 24.12 7.19 -8.93
C MET A 301 24.96 5.96 -8.57
N GLU A 302 26.13 6.12 -7.99
CA GLU A 302 26.92 4.98 -7.47
C GLU A 302 26.12 4.24 -6.39
N SER A 303 25.54 4.97 -5.43
CA SER A 303 24.67 4.38 -4.42
C SER A 303 23.43 3.71 -5.03
N LEU A 304 22.82 4.33 -6.04
CA LEU A 304 21.65 3.79 -6.73
C LEU A 304 21.97 2.50 -7.49
N SER A 305 23.15 2.37 -8.03
CA SER A 305 23.57 1.20 -8.79
C SER A 305 23.72 -0.06 -7.95
N GLU A 306 23.87 0.09 -6.64
CA GLU A 306 23.91 -1.00 -5.68
C GLU A 306 22.52 -1.37 -5.12
N ASP A 307 21.47 -0.64 -5.50
CA ASP A 307 20.12 -0.84 -5.00
C ASP A 307 19.27 -1.70 -5.95
N PHE A 308 18.79 -2.84 -5.44
CA PHE A 308 17.90 -3.77 -6.15
C PHE A 308 16.54 -3.90 -5.46
N THR A 309 16.12 -2.88 -4.72
CA THR A 309 14.80 -2.85 -4.05
C THR A 309 13.69 -2.49 -5.04
N HIS A 310 12.43 -2.47 -4.57
CA HIS A 310 11.26 -2.07 -5.38
C HIS A 310 11.41 -0.68 -6.02
N ILE A 311 12.25 0.20 -5.46
CA ILE A 311 12.50 1.57 -5.97
C ILE A 311 13.14 1.52 -7.36
N THR A 312 14.11 0.62 -7.54
CA THR A 312 14.93 0.50 -8.75
C THR A 312 14.36 -0.48 -9.78
N LYS A 313 13.40 -1.33 -9.41
CA LYS A 313 12.83 -2.36 -10.30
C LYS A 313 12.34 -1.82 -11.64
N LYS A 314 11.66 -0.67 -11.62
CA LYS A 314 11.15 -0.05 -12.87
C LYS A 314 12.29 0.46 -13.78
N LEU A 315 13.38 0.93 -13.19
CA LEU A 315 14.59 1.33 -13.92
C LEU A 315 15.28 0.11 -14.52
N LEU A 316 15.50 -0.92 -13.72
CA LEU A 316 16.12 -2.16 -14.17
C LEU A 316 15.34 -2.82 -15.32
N ARG A 317 14.00 -2.80 -15.30
CA ARG A 317 13.16 -3.28 -16.39
C ARG A 317 13.43 -2.56 -17.71
N ALA A 318 13.59 -1.24 -17.67
CA ALA A 318 13.88 -0.48 -18.90
C ALA A 318 15.27 -0.81 -19.44
N ILE A 319 16.25 -1.01 -18.58
CA ILE A 319 17.60 -1.44 -18.96
C ILE A 319 17.56 -2.86 -19.56
N MET A 320 16.86 -3.82 -18.90
CA MET A 320 16.75 -5.20 -19.39
C MET A 320 15.92 -5.30 -20.67
N TYR A 321 14.89 -4.45 -20.83
CA TYR A 321 14.15 -4.33 -22.09
C TYR A 321 15.07 -4.06 -23.27
N LEU A 322 15.99 -3.12 -23.13
CA LEU A 322 16.98 -2.80 -24.16
C LEU A 322 18.07 -3.88 -24.29
N LYS A 323 18.61 -4.36 -23.16
CA LYS A 323 19.71 -5.33 -23.14
C LYS A 323 19.34 -6.67 -23.75
N LYS A 324 18.12 -7.15 -23.50
CA LYS A 324 17.66 -8.48 -23.91
C LYS A 324 16.71 -8.47 -25.10
N ASP A 325 16.50 -7.30 -25.73
CA ASP A 325 15.55 -7.12 -26.84
C ASP A 325 14.16 -7.71 -26.55
N LEU A 326 13.66 -7.43 -25.34
CA LEU A 326 12.38 -7.96 -24.89
C LEU A 326 11.24 -7.21 -25.59
N TYR A 327 10.14 -7.94 -25.86
CA TYR A 327 8.91 -7.33 -26.41
C TYR A 327 9.12 -6.55 -27.74
N PRO A 328 9.76 -7.14 -28.76
CA PRO A 328 10.12 -6.42 -29.98
C PRO A 328 8.90 -5.91 -30.76
N ASN A 329 7.75 -6.57 -30.65
CA ASN A 329 6.50 -6.20 -31.31
C ASN A 329 5.43 -5.84 -30.26
N PRO A 330 5.33 -4.57 -29.85
CA PRO A 330 4.42 -4.18 -28.78
C PRO A 330 2.93 -4.48 -29.07
N ASP A 331 2.51 -4.49 -30.34
CA ASP A 331 1.12 -4.79 -30.70
C ASP A 331 0.71 -6.26 -30.63
N ASN A 332 1.65 -7.17 -30.37
CA ASN A 332 1.37 -8.59 -30.23
C ASN A 332 0.68 -8.92 -28.90
N ASN A 333 -0.11 -9.98 -28.93
CA ASN A 333 -0.61 -10.60 -27.71
C ASN A 333 0.48 -11.51 -27.14
N TYR A 334 0.97 -11.18 -25.96
CA TYR A 334 1.96 -11.98 -25.26
C TYR A 334 1.24 -12.98 -24.35
N ASN A 335 1.21 -14.25 -24.77
CA ASN A 335 0.72 -15.34 -23.95
C ASN A 335 1.66 -15.55 -22.76
N LEU A 336 1.13 -15.57 -21.53
CA LEU A 336 1.92 -15.63 -20.31
C LEU A 336 2.71 -16.93 -20.16
N LYS A 337 2.21 -18.06 -20.68
CA LYS A 337 2.94 -19.34 -20.62
C LYS A 337 4.15 -19.30 -21.54
N ILE A 338 3.96 -18.91 -22.80
CA ILE A 338 5.04 -18.78 -23.77
C ILE A 338 6.08 -17.76 -23.31
N LEU A 339 5.59 -16.64 -22.77
CA LEU A 339 6.48 -15.59 -22.28
C LEU A 339 7.29 -16.07 -21.06
N ASP A 340 6.69 -16.85 -20.17
CA ASP A 340 7.38 -17.41 -19.01
C ASP A 340 8.51 -18.35 -19.44
N ASP A 341 8.26 -19.22 -20.42
CA ASP A 341 9.27 -20.09 -21.01
C ASP A 341 10.44 -19.27 -21.61
N ASN A 342 10.10 -18.21 -22.35
CA ASN A 342 11.10 -17.32 -22.98
C ASN A 342 11.89 -16.51 -21.94
N LEU A 343 11.28 -16.06 -20.85
CA LEU A 343 11.96 -15.27 -19.82
C LEU A 343 12.79 -16.15 -18.88
N THR A 344 12.42 -17.41 -18.71
CA THR A 344 13.11 -18.34 -17.79
C THR A 344 14.59 -18.51 -18.15
N GLN A 345 14.96 -18.41 -19.41
CA GLN A 345 16.38 -18.46 -19.84
C GLN A 345 17.25 -17.34 -19.24
N TYR A 346 16.67 -16.22 -18.86
CA TYR A 346 17.38 -15.08 -18.27
C TYR A 346 17.28 -15.03 -16.76
N VAL A 347 16.29 -15.73 -16.15
CA VAL A 347 16.11 -15.77 -14.70
C VAL A 347 17.30 -16.48 -14.05
N GLY A 348 17.89 -15.85 -13.04
CA GLY A 348 19.08 -16.35 -12.36
C GLY A 348 20.40 -15.87 -12.96
N GLU A 349 20.39 -15.17 -14.10
CA GLU A 349 21.59 -14.54 -14.66
C GLU A 349 22.19 -13.54 -13.65
N GLN A 350 23.47 -13.66 -13.40
CA GLN A 350 24.21 -12.75 -12.52
C GLN A 350 24.46 -11.43 -13.23
N ILE A 351 23.77 -10.37 -12.82
CA ILE A 351 23.93 -9.02 -13.37
C ILE A 351 24.73 -8.09 -12.46
N HIS A 352 24.90 -8.50 -11.21
CA HIS A 352 25.68 -7.81 -10.20
C HIS A 352 26.23 -8.85 -9.21
N PRO A 353 27.40 -8.67 -8.58
CA PRO A 353 27.95 -9.65 -7.62
C PRO A 353 26.97 -10.11 -6.53
N LYS A 354 26.05 -9.22 -6.16
CA LYS A 354 25.04 -9.45 -5.12
C LYS A 354 23.63 -9.70 -5.66
N TYR A 355 23.41 -9.70 -6.98
CA TYR A 355 22.06 -9.75 -7.52
C TYR A 355 21.93 -10.59 -8.79
N LYS A 356 20.97 -11.51 -8.76
CA LYS A 356 20.55 -12.34 -9.89
C LYS A 356 19.21 -11.85 -10.42
N LEU A 357 19.06 -11.83 -11.74
CA LEU A 357 17.80 -11.44 -12.41
C LEU A 357 16.64 -12.30 -11.93
N GLN A 358 15.55 -11.65 -11.64
CA GLN A 358 14.26 -12.24 -11.30
C GLN A 358 13.29 -12.04 -12.46
N ALA A 359 12.25 -12.86 -12.55
CA ALA A 359 11.22 -12.72 -13.59
C ALA A 359 10.58 -11.31 -13.58
N ILE A 360 10.41 -10.71 -12.39
CA ILE A 360 9.88 -9.36 -12.25
C ILE A 360 10.76 -8.27 -12.91
N ASP A 361 12.06 -8.49 -13.06
CA ASP A 361 12.98 -7.54 -13.67
C ASP A 361 12.91 -7.55 -15.20
N LEU A 362 12.28 -8.58 -15.75
CA LEU A 362 12.12 -8.81 -17.18
C LEU A 362 10.72 -8.41 -17.68
N LEU A 363 9.86 -7.89 -16.83
CA LEU A 363 8.53 -7.41 -17.19
C LEU A 363 8.60 -6.17 -18.08
N PRO A 364 7.54 -5.87 -18.85
CA PRO A 364 7.50 -4.67 -19.67
C PRO A 364 7.77 -3.41 -18.85
N PRO A 365 8.66 -2.53 -19.32
CA PRO A 365 8.92 -1.26 -18.65
C PRO A 365 7.69 -0.34 -18.71
N PRO A 366 7.59 0.67 -17.83
CA PRO A 366 6.43 1.57 -17.76
C PRO A 366 6.26 2.53 -18.95
N ILE A 367 7.01 2.37 -20.02
CA ILE A 367 6.77 3.04 -21.30
C ILE A 367 5.57 2.42 -22.05
N PHE A 368 5.11 1.25 -21.59
CA PHE A 368 3.94 0.55 -22.14
C PHE A 368 2.74 0.66 -21.23
N ASP A 369 1.57 0.80 -21.85
CA ASP A 369 0.28 0.49 -21.25
C ASP A 369 -0.08 -0.95 -21.59
N GLN A 370 -0.49 -1.72 -20.57
CA GLN A 370 -0.79 -3.14 -20.70
C GLN A 370 -2.30 -3.35 -20.73
N THR A 371 -2.79 -4.17 -21.65
CA THR A 371 -4.16 -4.67 -21.66
C THR A 371 -4.14 -6.15 -21.34
N LEU A 372 -4.81 -6.56 -20.27
CA LEU A 372 -4.85 -7.94 -19.82
C LEU A 372 -6.00 -8.71 -20.47
N TYR A 373 -5.74 -9.96 -20.79
CA TYR A 373 -6.72 -10.90 -21.33
C TYR A 373 -6.84 -12.13 -20.44
N LEU A 374 -8.06 -12.53 -20.22
CA LEU A 374 -8.43 -13.66 -19.37
C LEU A 374 -9.07 -14.76 -20.19
N ALA A 375 -9.07 -15.97 -19.61
CA ALA A 375 -9.89 -17.08 -20.05
C ALA A 375 -10.63 -17.66 -18.84
N LYS A 376 -11.83 -18.19 -19.10
CA LYS A 376 -12.53 -19.04 -18.14
C LYS A 376 -12.04 -20.46 -18.25
N ASN A 377 -11.99 -21.16 -17.12
CA ASN A 377 -11.65 -22.58 -17.10
C ASN A 377 -12.67 -23.39 -17.91
N GLY A 378 -12.19 -24.10 -18.93
CA GLY A 378 -13.03 -24.97 -19.76
C GLY A 378 -13.84 -24.27 -20.87
N GLU A 379 -13.80 -22.95 -20.99
CA GLU A 379 -14.43 -22.19 -22.07
C GLU A 379 -13.37 -21.63 -23.03
N GLY A 380 -13.56 -21.78 -24.33
CA GLY A 380 -12.74 -21.14 -25.34
C GLY A 380 -13.15 -19.68 -25.52
N GLY A 381 -12.17 -18.77 -25.45
CA GLY A 381 -12.39 -17.35 -25.71
C GLY A 381 -11.52 -16.45 -24.84
N LEU A 382 -11.10 -15.30 -25.40
CA LEU A 382 -10.37 -14.28 -24.69
C LEU A 382 -11.34 -13.21 -24.16
N ILE A 383 -11.29 -12.95 -22.89
CA ILE A 383 -12.05 -11.90 -22.21
C ILE A 383 -11.10 -10.74 -21.94
N ASP A 384 -11.41 -9.56 -22.45
CA ASP A 384 -10.67 -8.35 -22.09
C ASP A 384 -10.98 -7.98 -20.63
N PHE A 385 -9.94 -7.74 -19.83
CA PHE A 385 -10.10 -7.32 -18.43
C PHE A 385 -10.99 -6.09 -18.26
N ARG A 386 -11.03 -5.22 -19.26
CA ARG A 386 -11.88 -4.02 -19.26
C ARG A 386 -13.38 -4.36 -19.25
N ASN A 387 -13.75 -5.54 -19.72
CA ASN A 387 -15.15 -6.02 -19.82
C ASN A 387 -15.63 -6.73 -18.53
N LEU A 388 -14.75 -6.92 -17.54
CA LEU A 388 -15.15 -7.44 -16.24
C LEU A 388 -16.09 -6.47 -15.53
N SER A 389 -16.96 -7.00 -14.69
CA SER A 389 -17.82 -6.21 -13.81
C SER A 389 -16.98 -5.36 -12.84
N SER A 390 -17.60 -4.32 -12.27
CA SER A 390 -16.93 -3.46 -11.27
C SER A 390 -16.46 -4.26 -10.06
N GLY A 391 -17.27 -5.21 -9.57
CA GLY A 391 -16.92 -6.06 -8.43
C GLY A 391 -15.75 -7.01 -8.74
N GLU A 392 -15.72 -7.64 -9.92
CA GLU A 392 -14.61 -8.50 -10.33
C GLU A 392 -13.29 -7.71 -10.48
N LYS A 393 -13.35 -6.50 -11.03
CA LYS A 393 -12.19 -5.60 -11.07
C LYS A 393 -11.73 -5.21 -9.68
N GLN A 394 -12.67 -4.84 -8.82
CA GLN A 394 -12.37 -4.41 -7.47
C GLN A 394 -11.69 -5.51 -6.65
N ILE A 395 -12.21 -6.75 -6.68
CA ILE A 395 -11.60 -7.86 -5.94
C ILE A 395 -10.19 -8.18 -6.46
N ALA A 396 -10.01 -8.18 -7.80
CA ALA A 396 -8.71 -8.40 -8.42
C ALA A 396 -7.70 -7.31 -8.00
N TYR A 397 -8.12 -6.06 -7.99
CA TYR A 397 -7.28 -4.95 -7.57
C TYR A 397 -6.98 -4.98 -6.07
N THR A 398 -7.97 -5.30 -5.24
CA THR A 398 -7.79 -5.39 -3.77
C THR A 398 -6.75 -6.45 -3.42
N ILE A 399 -6.90 -7.67 -3.95
CA ILE A 399 -5.95 -8.76 -3.70
C ILE A 399 -4.57 -8.42 -4.24
N SER A 400 -4.49 -7.89 -5.46
CA SER A 400 -3.22 -7.53 -6.07
C SER A 400 -2.50 -6.40 -5.30
N ASN A 401 -3.23 -5.38 -4.86
CA ASN A 401 -2.66 -4.30 -4.06
C ASN A 401 -2.16 -4.81 -2.70
N PHE A 402 -2.96 -5.63 -2.04
CA PHE A 402 -2.60 -6.28 -0.79
C PHE A 402 -1.30 -7.08 -0.94
N MET A 403 -1.24 -7.99 -1.91
CA MET A 403 -0.06 -8.79 -2.17
C MET A 403 1.15 -7.95 -2.59
N TYR A 404 0.94 -6.93 -3.42
CA TYR A 404 1.99 -6.02 -3.84
C TYR A 404 2.66 -5.32 -2.65
N HIS A 405 1.88 -4.83 -1.69
CA HIS A 405 2.42 -4.21 -0.49
C HIS A 405 3.19 -5.21 0.37
N LEU A 406 2.68 -6.43 0.58
CA LEU A 406 3.38 -7.46 1.35
C LEU A 406 4.71 -7.86 0.71
N VAL A 407 4.72 -8.11 -0.61
CA VAL A 407 5.95 -8.45 -1.35
C VAL A 407 6.99 -7.34 -1.26
N ASN A 408 6.55 -6.09 -1.32
CA ASN A 408 7.46 -4.95 -1.22
C ASN A 408 8.03 -4.80 0.21
N VAL A 409 7.20 -4.91 1.24
CA VAL A 409 7.68 -4.91 2.65
C VAL A 409 8.68 -6.04 2.88
N ASP A 410 8.41 -7.23 2.36
CA ASP A 410 9.34 -8.37 2.44
C ASP A 410 10.66 -8.08 1.71
N SER A 411 10.62 -7.37 0.58
CA SER A 411 11.80 -7.05 -0.23
C SER A 411 12.75 -6.03 0.41
N GLU A 412 12.25 -5.17 1.30
CA GLU A 412 13.05 -4.16 2.01
C GLU A 412 14.09 -4.78 2.98
N TRP A 413 13.99 -6.07 3.25
CA TRP A 413 14.92 -6.81 4.08
C TRP A 413 16.22 -7.22 3.37
N ASN A 414 16.35 -6.96 2.09
CA ASN A 414 17.57 -7.35 1.38
C ASN A 414 18.79 -6.67 2.01
N ASP A 415 19.71 -7.48 2.55
CA ASP A 415 20.89 -7.10 3.33
C ASP A 415 21.99 -6.38 2.50
N PHE A 416 21.66 -5.88 1.31
CA PHE A 416 22.62 -5.24 0.43
C PHE A 416 23.24 -3.95 0.99
N PHE A 417 22.68 -3.42 2.06
CA PHE A 417 23.12 -2.15 2.64
C PHE A 417 23.62 -2.33 4.07
N HIS A 418 24.85 -2.77 4.21
CA HIS A 418 25.59 -2.71 5.48
C HIS A 418 26.10 -1.28 5.81
N ASP A 419 25.68 -0.29 5.06
CA ASP A 419 26.16 1.07 5.26
C ASP A 419 25.48 1.73 6.47
N LYS A 420 26.28 2.43 7.30
CA LYS A 420 25.84 3.07 8.57
C LYS A 420 24.68 4.06 8.36
N ALA A 421 24.55 4.64 7.17
CA ALA A 421 23.45 5.55 6.82
C ALA A 421 22.09 4.86 6.75
N HIS A 422 22.05 3.56 6.42
CA HIS A 422 20.82 2.77 6.29
C HIS A 422 20.38 2.07 7.59
N ALA A 423 21.20 2.15 8.64
CA ALA A 423 20.88 1.63 9.98
C ALA A 423 19.65 2.32 10.63
N LYS A 424 19.16 3.40 10.02
CA LYS A 424 18.00 4.18 10.52
C LYS A 424 16.65 3.59 10.09
N ILE A 425 16.58 2.66 9.12
CA ILE A 425 15.33 2.09 8.62
C ILE A 425 14.86 0.96 9.53
N ILE A 426 13.58 0.98 9.89
CA ILE A 426 12.94 -0.12 10.61
C ILE A 426 12.58 -1.19 9.59
N LYS A 427 12.98 -2.43 9.86
CA LYS A 427 12.66 -3.60 9.04
C LYS A 427 11.51 -4.35 9.69
N TYR A 428 10.34 -4.33 9.08
CA TYR A 428 9.13 -4.94 9.65
C TYR A 428 9.07 -6.43 9.32
N ARG A 429 8.81 -7.26 10.34
CA ARG A 429 8.58 -8.72 10.21
C ARG A 429 7.12 -9.09 10.27
N TYR A 430 6.31 -8.18 10.77
CA TYR A 430 4.88 -8.37 10.97
C TYR A 430 4.13 -7.26 10.26
N VAL A 431 3.01 -7.61 9.66
CA VAL A 431 2.15 -6.66 8.97
C VAL A 431 0.73 -6.79 9.52
N ASN A 432 0.14 -5.67 9.92
CA ASN A 432 -1.29 -5.57 10.15
C ASN A 432 -1.93 -5.05 8.87
N VAL A 433 -2.99 -5.70 8.44
CA VAL A 433 -3.80 -5.27 7.31
C VAL A 433 -5.20 -4.97 7.83
N ILE A 434 -5.67 -3.77 7.60
CA ILE A 434 -7.00 -3.33 7.94
C ILE A 434 -7.76 -3.18 6.62
N PHE A 435 -8.72 -4.05 6.39
CA PHE A 435 -9.68 -3.92 5.31
C PHE A 435 -10.92 -3.23 5.86
N ASP A 436 -11.13 -2.00 5.42
CA ASP A 436 -12.23 -1.16 5.86
C ASP A 436 -13.23 -0.99 4.72
N GLU A 437 -14.38 -1.66 4.86
CA GLU A 437 -15.48 -1.69 3.89
C GLU A 437 -15.04 -1.99 2.45
N VAL A 438 -14.06 -2.86 2.26
CA VAL A 438 -13.50 -3.17 0.92
C VAL A 438 -14.51 -3.87 0.02
N GLU A 439 -15.53 -4.48 0.61
CA GLU A 439 -16.60 -5.24 -0.06
C GLU A 439 -17.73 -4.38 -0.65
N LEU A 440 -17.70 -3.06 -0.51
CA LEU A 440 -18.80 -2.15 -0.91
C LEU A 440 -19.30 -2.37 -2.36
N TYR A 441 -18.40 -2.75 -3.24
CA TYR A 441 -18.73 -2.98 -4.66
C TYR A 441 -18.82 -4.47 -5.03
N PHE A 442 -18.72 -5.39 -4.04
CA PHE A 442 -18.74 -6.81 -4.31
C PHE A 442 -20.17 -7.34 -4.42
N HIS A 443 -20.42 -8.11 -5.48
CA HIS A 443 -21.60 -8.98 -5.53
C HIS A 443 -21.56 -9.96 -4.35
N PRO A 444 -22.70 -10.38 -3.76
CA PRO A 444 -22.75 -11.31 -2.63
C PRO A 444 -21.84 -12.54 -2.77
N GLU A 445 -21.76 -13.14 -3.95
CA GLU A 445 -20.88 -14.28 -4.23
C GLU A 445 -19.39 -13.92 -4.09
N LEU A 446 -19.00 -12.70 -4.45
CA LEU A 446 -17.63 -12.22 -4.26
C LEU A 446 -17.33 -11.91 -2.78
N GLN A 447 -18.33 -11.42 -2.03
CA GLN A 447 -18.21 -11.24 -0.59
C GLN A 447 -17.98 -12.57 0.11
N ARG A 448 -18.76 -13.60 -0.27
CA ARG A 448 -18.65 -14.97 0.23
C ARG A 448 -17.28 -15.60 -0.03
N SER A 449 -16.68 -15.32 -1.16
CA SER A 449 -15.39 -15.90 -1.55
C SER A 449 -14.17 -15.10 -1.08
N PHE A 450 -14.37 -13.88 -0.61
CA PHE A 450 -13.29 -12.91 -0.38
C PHE A 450 -12.21 -13.41 0.57
N LEU A 451 -12.59 -13.91 1.76
CA LEU A 451 -11.63 -14.42 2.73
C LEU A 451 -10.86 -15.65 2.23
N GLY A 452 -11.55 -16.54 1.52
CA GLY A 452 -10.90 -17.69 0.88
C GLY A 452 -9.84 -17.27 -0.12
N LEU A 453 -10.12 -16.24 -0.94
CA LEU A 453 -9.15 -15.70 -1.90
C LEU A 453 -7.95 -15.04 -1.21
N ILE A 454 -8.16 -14.29 -0.12
CA ILE A 454 -7.08 -13.71 0.70
C ILE A 454 -6.21 -14.82 1.31
N GLN A 455 -6.83 -15.85 1.90
CA GLN A 455 -6.11 -16.99 2.47
C GLN A 455 -5.30 -17.72 1.41
N GLN A 456 -5.88 -17.99 0.25
CA GLN A 456 -5.20 -18.62 -0.87
C GLN A 456 -4.01 -17.78 -1.34
N ALA A 457 -4.17 -16.46 -1.47
CA ALA A 457 -3.10 -15.56 -1.85
C ALA A 457 -1.93 -15.59 -0.86
N LEU A 458 -2.22 -15.64 0.45
CA LEU A 458 -1.20 -15.72 1.50
C LEU A 458 -0.52 -17.09 1.57
N GLN A 459 -1.27 -18.18 1.46
CA GLN A 459 -0.74 -19.55 1.49
C GLN A 459 0.20 -19.81 0.31
N ASN A 460 -0.12 -19.24 -0.83
CA ASN A 460 0.67 -19.35 -2.04
C ASN A 460 1.82 -18.33 -2.10
N ALA A 461 1.91 -17.41 -1.14
CA ALA A 461 2.99 -16.44 -1.09
C ALA A 461 4.25 -17.05 -0.45
N HIS A 462 5.40 -16.74 -1.01
CA HIS A 462 6.69 -17.12 -0.44
C HIS A 462 7.41 -15.88 0.07
N PHE A 463 7.16 -15.53 1.33
CA PHE A 463 7.88 -14.45 2.01
C PHE A 463 9.17 -14.97 2.63
N ARG A 464 10.26 -14.24 2.44
CA ARG A 464 11.59 -14.58 3.02
C ARG A 464 11.74 -14.05 4.43
N ASN A 465 11.22 -12.88 4.67
CA ASN A 465 11.47 -12.06 5.86
C ASN A 465 10.24 -11.82 6.72
N LEU A 466 9.06 -11.70 6.11
CA LEU A 466 7.80 -11.59 6.84
C LEU A 466 7.51 -12.87 7.62
N ARG A 467 7.08 -12.71 8.87
CA ARG A 467 6.81 -13.80 9.83
C ARG A 467 5.34 -13.93 10.19
N GLY A 468 4.57 -12.88 10.00
CA GLY A 468 3.15 -12.91 10.29
C GLY A 468 2.41 -11.75 9.64
N VAL A 469 1.19 -12.04 9.21
CA VAL A 469 0.22 -11.07 8.71
C VAL A 469 -1.02 -11.21 9.57
N ASN A 470 -1.42 -10.13 10.21
CA ASN A 470 -2.67 -10.03 10.95
C ASN A 470 -3.66 -9.26 10.10
N ILE A 471 -4.89 -9.77 9.96
CA ILE A 471 -5.93 -9.16 9.14
C ILE A 471 -7.10 -8.77 10.03
N MET A 472 -7.47 -7.50 9.98
CA MET A 472 -8.66 -6.95 10.60
C MET A 472 -9.62 -6.50 9.48
N LEU A 473 -10.89 -6.86 9.62
CA LEU A 473 -11.96 -6.53 8.70
C LEU A 473 -12.97 -5.65 9.42
N ALA A 474 -13.16 -4.42 8.97
CA ALA A 474 -14.30 -3.60 9.32
C ALA A 474 -15.33 -3.79 8.20
N THR A 475 -16.47 -4.39 8.51
CA THR A 475 -17.40 -4.87 7.48
C THR A 475 -18.84 -4.82 7.92
N HIS A 476 -19.73 -4.57 6.97
CA HIS A 476 -21.17 -4.75 7.11
C HIS A 476 -21.68 -6.00 6.37
N SER A 477 -20.79 -6.90 5.95
CA SER A 477 -21.14 -8.09 5.18
C SER A 477 -21.38 -9.31 6.09
N PRO A 478 -22.61 -9.87 6.13
CA PRO A 478 -22.88 -11.10 6.84
C PRO A 478 -22.15 -12.30 6.21
N PHE A 479 -21.83 -12.24 4.91
CA PHE A 479 -21.07 -13.27 4.20
C PHE A 479 -19.64 -13.37 4.74
N ILE A 480 -18.97 -12.23 4.95
CA ILE A 480 -17.62 -12.19 5.54
C ILE A 480 -17.68 -12.63 7.00
N LEU A 481 -18.71 -12.19 7.76
CA LEU A 481 -18.88 -12.55 9.16
C LEU A 481 -19.06 -14.06 9.34
N SER A 482 -19.77 -14.74 8.42
CA SER A 482 -19.99 -16.18 8.44
C SER A 482 -18.69 -17.00 8.33
N ASP A 483 -17.61 -16.43 7.85
CA ASP A 483 -16.30 -17.08 7.76
C ASP A 483 -15.40 -16.85 9.00
N ILE A 484 -15.87 -16.10 10.00
CA ILE A 484 -15.05 -15.70 11.16
C ILE A 484 -15.60 -16.29 12.45
N PRO A 485 -14.78 -16.98 13.26
CA PRO A 485 -15.18 -17.46 14.57
C PRO A 485 -15.63 -16.31 15.49
N HIS A 486 -16.67 -16.53 16.26
CA HIS A 486 -17.26 -15.53 17.16
C HIS A 486 -16.25 -14.89 18.13
N SER A 487 -15.28 -15.67 18.60
CA SER A 487 -14.20 -15.17 19.47
C SER A 487 -13.32 -14.08 18.83
N ASN A 488 -13.38 -13.95 17.53
CA ASN A 488 -12.59 -12.99 16.73
C ASN A 488 -13.46 -11.86 16.17
N VAL A 489 -14.69 -11.72 16.65
CA VAL A 489 -15.65 -10.70 16.21
C VAL A 489 -15.86 -9.69 17.33
N LEU A 490 -15.76 -8.42 16.97
CA LEU A 490 -16.15 -7.29 17.81
C LEU A 490 -17.31 -6.57 17.14
N CYS A 491 -18.48 -6.58 17.77
CA CYS A 491 -19.61 -5.80 17.32
C CYS A 491 -19.53 -4.40 17.96
N LEU A 492 -19.63 -3.37 17.12
CA LEU A 492 -19.65 -1.97 17.55
C LEU A 492 -21.12 -1.53 17.64
N GLY A 493 -21.55 -1.03 18.78
CA GLY A 493 -22.92 -0.58 19.04
C GLY A 493 -23.23 -0.58 20.53
N GLU A 494 -24.35 0.06 20.91
CA GLU A 494 -24.77 0.17 22.31
C GLU A 494 -25.36 -1.14 22.87
N GLU A 495 -25.95 -1.96 22.02
CA GLU A 495 -26.54 -3.25 22.40
C GLU A 495 -25.55 -4.39 22.11
N LYS A 496 -25.38 -5.27 23.12
CA LYS A 496 -24.59 -6.49 22.92
C LYS A 496 -25.39 -7.46 22.05
N PRO A 497 -24.89 -7.86 20.88
CA PRO A 497 -25.60 -8.83 20.07
C PRO A 497 -25.72 -10.17 20.81
N THR A 498 -26.88 -10.80 20.71
CA THR A 498 -27.17 -12.12 21.30
C THR A 498 -26.67 -13.28 20.44
N VAL A 499 -25.60 -13.08 19.66
CA VAL A 499 -25.15 -14.08 18.69
C VAL A 499 -24.44 -15.22 19.40
N SER A 500 -24.96 -16.42 19.27
CA SER A 500 -24.38 -17.64 19.81
C SER A 500 -23.23 -18.23 18.96
N GLY A 501 -23.08 -17.82 17.72
CA GLY A 501 -22.01 -18.26 16.82
C GLY A 501 -22.06 -17.53 15.49
N THR A 502 -20.90 -17.24 14.91
CA THR A 502 -20.80 -16.57 13.59
C THR A 502 -20.29 -17.52 12.53
N PHE A 503 -19.33 -18.38 12.85
CA PHE A 503 -18.70 -19.29 11.91
C PHE A 503 -19.69 -20.34 11.36
N GLY A 504 -19.92 -20.32 10.04
CA GLY A 504 -20.87 -21.20 9.38
C GLY A 504 -22.36 -20.87 9.65
N ALA A 505 -22.64 -19.72 10.29
CA ALA A 505 -24.01 -19.31 10.56
C ALA A 505 -24.78 -18.90 9.30
N ASN A 506 -26.10 -19.02 9.35
CA ASN A 506 -26.98 -18.61 8.27
C ASN A 506 -26.96 -17.09 8.10
N ILE A 507 -26.85 -16.63 6.86
CA ILE A 507 -26.72 -15.20 6.52
C ILE A 507 -27.92 -14.38 7.02
N ILE A 508 -29.15 -14.91 6.91
CA ILE A 508 -30.35 -14.21 7.34
C ILE A 508 -30.39 -14.07 8.87
N GLU A 509 -29.93 -15.10 9.58
CA GLU A 509 -29.81 -15.09 11.02
C GLU A 509 -28.76 -14.08 11.48
N LEU A 510 -27.62 -14.02 10.80
CA LEU A 510 -26.60 -13.01 11.07
C LEU A 510 -27.11 -11.59 10.84
N LEU A 511 -27.87 -11.36 9.77
CA LEU A 511 -28.47 -10.05 9.49
C LEU A 511 -29.39 -9.58 10.62
N GLY A 512 -30.24 -10.50 11.15
CA GLY A 512 -31.15 -10.17 12.25
C GLY A 512 -30.44 -9.94 13.58
N ASN A 513 -29.44 -10.78 13.89
CA ASN A 513 -28.85 -10.83 15.24
C ASN A 513 -27.57 -10.00 15.38
N SER A 514 -26.76 -9.89 14.31
CA SER A 514 -25.44 -9.26 14.40
C SER A 514 -25.39 -7.86 13.81
N PHE A 515 -26.28 -7.54 12.88
CA PHE A 515 -26.30 -6.25 12.18
C PHE A 515 -27.44 -5.33 12.63
N PHE A 516 -28.12 -5.68 13.73
CA PHE A 516 -29.16 -4.85 14.35
C PHE A 516 -30.31 -4.46 13.40
N LEU A 517 -30.63 -5.33 12.44
CA LEU A 517 -31.75 -5.08 11.54
C LEU A 517 -33.07 -5.27 12.28
N SER A 518 -33.92 -4.27 12.26
CA SER A 518 -35.27 -4.35 12.82
C SER A 518 -36.20 -5.29 12.00
N SER A 519 -35.86 -5.55 10.76
CA SER A 519 -36.61 -6.43 9.86
C SER A 519 -35.73 -6.87 8.69
N VAL A 520 -35.89 -8.12 8.27
CA VAL A 520 -35.29 -8.68 7.04
C VAL A 520 -36.18 -8.51 5.80
N ILE A 521 -37.34 -7.85 5.98
CA ILE A 521 -38.29 -7.53 4.91
C ILE A 521 -38.12 -6.05 4.56
N GLY A 522 -38.19 -5.72 3.26
CA GLY A 522 -38.13 -4.34 2.80
C GLY A 522 -39.21 -3.47 3.43
N ASN A 523 -38.88 -2.21 3.73
CA ASN A 523 -39.75 -1.31 4.52
C ASN A 523 -41.14 -1.12 3.87
N VAL A 524 -41.23 -0.95 2.54
CA VAL A 524 -42.51 -0.80 1.85
C VAL A 524 -43.37 -2.04 2.02
N ALA A 525 -42.80 -3.23 1.80
CA ALA A 525 -43.50 -4.49 1.99
C ALA A 525 -43.94 -4.69 3.44
N SER A 526 -43.09 -4.34 4.40
CA SER A 526 -43.41 -4.41 5.83
C SER A 526 -44.59 -3.53 6.23
N ILE A 527 -44.67 -2.30 5.67
CA ILE A 527 -45.78 -1.37 5.90
C ILE A 527 -47.07 -1.95 5.32
N GLU A 528 -47.05 -2.45 4.10
CA GLU A 528 -48.27 -3.00 3.47
C GLU A 528 -48.75 -4.28 4.16
N ILE A 529 -47.84 -5.16 4.58
CA ILE A 529 -48.18 -6.35 5.36
C ILE A 529 -48.83 -5.94 6.70
N LYS A 530 -48.27 -4.94 7.39
CA LYS A 530 -48.86 -4.44 8.65
C LYS A 530 -50.29 -3.93 8.45
N LYS A 531 -50.52 -3.13 7.39
CA LYS A 531 -51.87 -2.64 7.05
C LYS A 531 -52.87 -3.79 6.86
N VAL A 532 -52.46 -4.81 6.08
CA VAL A 532 -53.31 -6.00 5.85
C VAL A 532 -53.60 -6.75 7.16
N VAL A 533 -52.57 -6.91 8.00
CA VAL A 533 -52.73 -7.56 9.30
C VAL A 533 -53.67 -6.77 10.22
N GLU A 534 -53.51 -5.46 10.26
CA GLU A 534 -54.36 -4.55 11.02
C GLU A 534 -55.82 -4.58 10.53
N MET A 535 -56.03 -4.54 9.23
CA MET A 535 -57.35 -4.70 8.61
C MET A 535 -57.97 -6.03 8.98
N TYR A 536 -57.23 -7.13 8.86
CA TYR A 536 -57.72 -8.47 9.25
C TYR A 536 -58.07 -8.55 10.74
N GLN A 537 -57.26 -7.97 11.60
CA GLN A 537 -57.54 -7.94 13.05
C GLN A 537 -58.78 -7.10 13.36
N SER A 538 -58.97 -5.97 12.72
CA SER A 538 -60.18 -5.12 12.86
C SER A 538 -61.44 -5.86 12.37
N MET A 539 -61.38 -6.53 11.22
CA MET A 539 -62.48 -7.36 10.77
C MET A 539 -62.85 -8.50 11.74
N LYS A 540 -61.83 -9.14 12.32
CA LYS A 540 -62.02 -10.20 13.31
C LYS A 540 -62.60 -9.70 14.65
N ALA A 541 -62.30 -8.45 14.98
CA ALA A 541 -62.84 -7.78 16.17
C ALA A 541 -64.23 -7.15 15.99
N GLY A 542 -64.82 -7.27 14.78
CA GLY A 542 -66.15 -6.75 14.46
C GLY A 542 -66.19 -5.20 14.36
N VAL A 543 -65.07 -4.56 14.13
CA VAL A 543 -64.98 -3.11 13.89
C VAL A 543 -65.19 -2.88 12.37
N ASP A 544 -66.21 -2.12 11.98
CA ASP A 544 -66.38 -1.67 10.61
C ASP A 544 -65.18 -0.82 10.18
N ILE A 545 -64.62 -1.18 9.01
CA ILE A 545 -63.44 -0.53 8.46
C ILE A 545 -63.79 0.74 7.73
#